data_e9de4983c5bf8bfbc2bbe09629c89e0e
#
_entry.id   e9de4983c5bf8bfbc2bbe09629c89e0e
#
_cell.length_a   1.000
_cell.length_b   1.000
_cell.length_c   1.000
_cell.angle_alpha   90.00
_cell.angle_beta   90.00
_cell.angle_gamma   90.00
#
_symmetry.space_group_name_H-M   'P 1'
#
loop_
_entity.id
_entity.type
_entity.pdbx_description
1 polymer ?
#
loop_
_entity_poly.entity_id
_entity_poly.type
_entity_poly.pdbx_seq_one_letter_code
_entity_poly.pdbx_strand_id
1 'polypeptide(L)'
;LLEPLLFYVLHRVNRRVHDPADAGALKICVMDEAWRLIQHPSLRAYVQEALKTWRKRNAAVLLATQAIDDFASADLLRTVVESCPTRLLLANPSMDRRQYAELFQMNEMELELLAGLTPRQQILLKRPHLAKVLTLRVDPKSYWIYTNTPVDNERVAAAMREHGLAVGIDRLAASE
;
A
#
# COMPACT_ATOMS: atom_id res chain seq x y z
N LEU A 1 -4.79 -11.95 22.49
CA LEU A 1 -4.48 -13.05 21.54
C LEU A 1 -3.90 -12.58 20.19
N LEU A 2 -4.21 -11.37 19.72
CA LEU A 2 -3.72 -10.86 18.43
C LEU A 2 -2.22 -10.53 18.46
N GLU A 3 -1.74 -9.90 19.53
CA GLU A 3 -0.34 -9.47 19.64
C GLU A 3 0.68 -10.61 19.53
N PRO A 4 0.57 -11.73 20.29
CA PRO A 4 1.52 -12.84 20.16
C PRO A 4 1.56 -13.44 18.76
N LEU A 5 0.40 -13.53 18.09
CA LEU A 5 0.33 -14.00 16.71
C LEU A 5 1.07 -13.05 15.76
N LEU A 6 0.87 -11.74 15.94
CA LEU A 6 1.52 -10.73 15.12
C LEU A 6 3.03 -10.73 15.32
N PHE A 7 3.52 -10.84 16.56
CA PHE A 7 4.94 -11.02 16.83
C PHE A 7 5.51 -12.29 16.20
N TYR A 8 4.76 -13.39 16.25
CA TYR A 8 5.17 -14.63 15.59
C TYR A 8 5.31 -14.44 14.07
N VAL A 9 4.32 -13.82 13.42
CA VAL A 9 4.36 -13.50 11.98
C VAL A 9 5.57 -12.63 11.66
N LEU A 10 5.78 -11.54 12.39
CA LEU A 10 6.91 -10.64 12.19
C LEU A 10 8.27 -11.34 12.41
N HIS A 11 8.35 -12.22 13.41
CA HIS A 11 9.54 -13.05 13.61
C HIS A 11 9.81 -13.96 12.40
N ARG A 12 8.77 -14.59 11.84
CA ARG A 12 8.88 -15.43 10.63
C ARG A 12 9.35 -14.62 9.44
N VAL A 13 8.79 -13.42 9.25
CA VAL A 13 9.21 -12.49 8.19
C VAL A 13 10.69 -12.10 8.37
N ASN A 14 11.08 -11.71 9.59
CA ASN A 14 12.46 -11.32 9.89
C ASN A 14 13.46 -12.47 9.62
N ARG A 15 13.12 -13.69 10.03
CA ARG A 15 13.93 -14.88 9.69
C ARG A 15 14.09 -15.04 8.19
N ARG A 16 13.02 -14.86 7.40
CA ARG A 16 13.08 -14.99 5.94
C ARG A 16 13.93 -13.90 5.30
N VAL A 17 13.82 -12.67 5.81
CA VAL A 17 14.64 -11.54 5.33
C VAL A 17 16.14 -11.79 5.57
N HIS A 18 16.50 -12.42 6.68
CA HIS A 18 17.87 -12.67 7.09
C HIS A 18 18.42 -14.05 6.67
N ASP A 19 17.62 -14.86 5.99
CA ASP A 19 18.04 -16.20 5.55
C ASP A 19 19.18 -16.08 4.53
N PRO A 20 20.36 -16.67 4.79
CA PRO A 20 21.48 -16.65 3.86
C PRO A 20 21.16 -17.33 2.52
N ALA A 21 20.29 -18.35 2.53
CA ALA A 21 19.88 -19.07 1.32
C ALA A 21 19.15 -18.15 0.32
N ASP A 22 18.50 -17.11 0.81
CA ASP A 22 17.75 -16.14 0.00
C ASP A 22 18.45 -14.77 -0.13
N ALA A 23 19.73 -14.68 0.17
CA ALA A 23 20.47 -13.40 0.19
C ALA A 23 20.38 -12.63 -1.13
N GLY A 24 20.41 -13.35 -2.26
CA GLY A 24 20.31 -12.75 -3.61
C GLY A 24 18.89 -12.45 -4.08
N ALA A 25 17.87 -13.02 -3.44
CA ALA A 25 16.47 -12.83 -3.84
C ALA A 25 15.92 -11.47 -3.37
N LEU A 26 15.19 -10.77 -4.24
CA LEU A 26 14.41 -9.61 -3.83
C LEU A 26 13.22 -10.09 -2.97
N LYS A 27 13.10 -9.51 -1.79
CA LYS A 27 12.00 -9.76 -0.85
C LYS A 27 11.18 -8.49 -0.68
N ILE A 28 9.87 -8.60 -0.74
CA ILE A 28 8.97 -7.47 -0.52
C ILE A 28 8.01 -7.83 0.62
N CYS A 29 8.03 -7.05 1.68
CA CYS A 29 7.06 -7.15 2.77
C CYS A 29 6.00 -6.07 2.58
N VAL A 30 4.76 -6.49 2.38
CA VAL A 30 3.61 -5.59 2.26
C VAL A 30 2.89 -5.55 3.60
N MET A 31 2.72 -4.35 4.15
CA MET A 31 1.98 -4.09 5.38
C MET A 31 0.80 -3.20 5.03
N ASP A 32 -0.35 -3.82 4.87
CA ASP A 32 -1.61 -3.09 4.67
C ASP A 32 -2.19 -2.67 6.02
N GLU A 33 -2.90 -1.54 6.06
CA GLU A 33 -3.38 -0.92 7.29
C GLU A 33 -2.24 -0.75 8.33
N ALA A 34 -1.08 -0.30 7.85
CA ALA A 34 0.15 -0.23 8.64
C ALA A 34 0.01 0.58 9.94
N TRP A 35 -0.94 1.54 9.99
CA TRP A 35 -1.26 2.32 11.17
C TRP A 35 -1.61 1.45 12.39
N ARG A 36 -2.26 0.30 12.19
CA ARG A 36 -2.60 -0.64 13.28
C ARG A 36 -1.36 -1.24 13.95
N LEU A 37 -0.33 -1.51 13.15
CA LEU A 37 0.94 -2.03 13.66
C LEU A 37 1.70 -0.96 14.45
N ILE A 38 1.57 0.27 14.03
CA ILE A 38 2.32 1.42 14.52
C ILE A 38 1.80 1.92 15.87
N GLN A 39 0.53 1.69 16.19
CA GLN A 39 -0.03 2.05 17.49
C GLN A 39 0.65 1.32 18.65
N HIS A 40 1.12 0.09 18.42
CA HIS A 40 1.79 -0.69 19.46
C HIS A 40 3.29 -0.37 19.51
N PRO A 41 3.86 0.06 20.67
CA PRO A 41 5.27 0.53 20.74
C PRO A 41 6.28 -0.50 20.25
N SER A 42 6.12 -1.78 20.61
CA SER A 42 7.05 -2.84 20.21
C SER A 42 7.00 -3.13 18.70
N LEU A 43 5.81 -3.07 18.10
CA LEU A 43 5.63 -3.25 16.66
C LEU A 43 6.16 -2.04 15.89
N ARG A 44 5.98 -0.85 16.44
CA ARG A 44 6.59 0.38 15.92
C ARG A 44 8.09 0.27 15.83
N ALA A 45 8.75 -0.14 16.92
CA ALA A 45 10.20 -0.33 16.95
C ALA A 45 10.67 -1.35 15.90
N TYR A 46 9.92 -2.45 15.73
CA TYR A 46 10.18 -3.44 14.69
C TYR A 46 10.11 -2.85 13.28
N VAL A 47 9.04 -2.11 12.96
CA VAL A 47 8.87 -1.46 11.64
C VAL A 47 9.99 -0.44 11.40
N GLN A 48 10.35 0.36 12.39
CA GLN A 48 11.46 1.31 12.31
C GLN A 48 12.80 0.62 12.00
N GLU A 49 13.07 -0.50 12.67
CA GLU A 49 14.27 -1.30 12.42
C GLU A 49 14.26 -1.89 11.01
N ALA A 50 13.15 -2.47 10.59
CA ALA A 50 12.96 -3.02 9.25
C ALA A 50 13.25 -1.99 8.16
N LEU A 51 12.67 -0.80 8.27
CA LEU A 51 12.87 0.31 7.33
C LEU A 51 14.34 0.73 7.21
N LYS A 52 15.09 0.69 8.31
CA LYS A 52 16.51 1.10 8.35
C LYS A 52 17.48 0.00 7.88
N THR A 53 17.14 -1.27 8.07
CA THR A 53 18.10 -2.38 7.95
C THR A 53 17.85 -3.31 6.78
N TRP A 54 16.60 -3.54 6.38
CA TRP A 54 16.24 -4.57 5.40
C TRP A 54 16.77 -4.30 3.99
N ARG A 55 16.99 -3.04 3.63
CA ARG A 55 17.64 -2.68 2.37
C ARG A 55 18.96 -3.43 2.16
N LYS A 56 19.75 -3.61 3.23
CA LYS A 56 21.02 -4.35 3.18
C LYS A 56 20.85 -5.85 2.95
N ARG A 57 19.62 -6.35 3.05
CA ARG A 57 19.23 -7.76 2.87
C ARG A 57 18.44 -7.99 1.58
N ASN A 58 18.52 -7.07 0.62
CA ASN A 58 17.74 -7.07 -0.61
C ASN A 58 16.24 -7.23 -0.33
N ALA A 59 15.76 -6.52 0.70
CA ALA A 59 14.36 -6.53 1.08
C ALA A 59 13.80 -5.11 1.11
N ALA A 60 12.59 -4.96 0.59
CA ALA A 60 11.83 -3.73 0.57
C ALA A 60 10.58 -3.85 1.45
N VAL A 61 10.15 -2.73 2.01
CA VAL A 61 8.90 -2.61 2.75
C VAL A 61 7.95 -1.72 1.97
N LEU A 62 6.72 -2.18 1.78
CA LEU A 62 5.61 -1.41 1.25
C LEU A 62 4.60 -1.23 2.38
N LEU A 63 4.37 0.02 2.75
CA LEU A 63 3.38 0.39 3.76
C LEU A 63 2.17 1.01 3.07
N ALA A 64 0.98 0.51 3.35
CA ALA A 64 -0.28 1.10 2.89
C ALA A 64 -1.11 1.56 4.08
N THR A 65 -1.80 2.69 3.91
CA THR A 65 -2.73 3.23 4.90
C THR A 65 -3.79 4.08 4.23
N GLN A 66 -4.96 4.14 4.84
CA GLN A 66 -6.06 5.00 4.40
C GLN A 66 -6.06 6.35 5.11
N ALA A 67 -5.46 6.44 6.30
CA ALA A 67 -5.45 7.64 7.12
C ALA A 67 -4.03 8.11 7.41
N ILE A 68 -3.74 9.34 7.02
CA ILE A 68 -2.46 9.99 7.34
C ILE A 68 -2.48 10.51 8.77
N ASP A 69 -3.64 10.93 9.26
CA ASP A 69 -3.81 11.47 10.60
C ASP A 69 -3.40 10.48 11.69
N ASP A 70 -3.61 9.18 11.45
CA ASP A 70 -3.18 8.13 12.38
C ASP A 70 -1.64 8.03 12.49
N PHE A 71 -0.92 8.52 11.50
CA PHE A 71 0.54 8.62 11.50
C PHE A 71 1.05 9.95 12.08
N ALA A 72 0.27 11.04 11.98
CA ALA A 72 0.73 12.38 12.34
C ALA A 72 1.08 12.54 13.82
N SER A 73 0.51 11.71 14.69
CA SER A 73 0.77 11.71 16.13
C SER A 73 1.97 10.86 16.58
N ALA A 74 2.66 10.18 15.66
CA ALA A 74 3.72 9.26 16.01
C ALA A 74 5.07 9.70 15.41
N ASP A 75 6.15 9.66 16.21
CA ASP A 75 7.55 9.85 15.77
C ASP A 75 7.91 8.94 14.56
N LEU A 76 7.13 7.90 14.36
CA LEU A 76 7.29 6.98 13.24
C LEU A 76 6.99 7.61 11.90
N LEU A 77 6.02 8.53 11.80
CA LEU A 77 5.69 9.16 10.54
C LEU A 77 6.92 9.81 9.90
N ARG A 78 7.70 10.50 10.71
CA ARG A 78 8.97 11.10 10.25
C ARG A 78 9.92 10.01 9.73
N THR A 79 10.09 8.93 10.48
CA THR A 79 10.94 7.80 10.05
C THR A 79 10.42 7.15 8.76
N VAL A 80 9.11 6.97 8.62
CA VAL A 80 8.49 6.43 7.39
C VAL A 80 8.74 7.37 6.21
N VAL A 81 8.48 8.66 6.38
CA VAL A 81 8.67 9.65 5.32
C VAL A 81 10.15 9.73 4.87
N GLU A 82 11.08 9.68 5.82
CA GLU A 82 12.53 9.70 5.54
C GLU A 82 13.01 8.38 4.90
N SER A 83 12.47 7.24 5.34
CA SER A 83 12.92 5.92 4.89
C SER A 83 12.20 5.42 3.64
N CYS A 84 11.01 5.96 3.33
CA CYS A 84 10.20 5.60 2.16
C CYS A 84 10.23 6.74 1.11
N PRO A 85 11.29 6.86 0.31
CA PRO A 85 11.43 7.95 -0.65
C PRO A 85 10.45 7.88 -1.82
N THR A 86 9.86 6.71 -2.07
CA THR A 86 8.84 6.52 -3.10
C THR A 86 7.47 6.45 -2.45
N ARG A 87 6.58 7.33 -2.85
CA ARG A 87 5.22 7.46 -2.31
C ARG A 87 4.23 7.41 -3.45
N LEU A 88 3.17 6.66 -3.24
CA LEU A 88 2.03 6.55 -4.13
C LEU A 88 0.83 7.19 -3.42
N LEU A 89 0.42 8.37 -3.86
CA LEU A 89 -0.66 9.12 -3.25
C LEU A 89 -1.91 8.98 -4.10
N LEU A 90 -2.99 8.54 -3.49
CA LEU A 90 -4.30 8.38 -4.11
C LEU A 90 -5.12 9.67 -3.97
N ALA A 91 -6.11 9.83 -4.84
CA ALA A 91 -7.06 10.92 -4.72
C ALA A 91 -7.76 10.89 -3.34
N ASN A 92 -7.69 12.00 -2.63
CA ASN A 92 -8.35 12.19 -1.35
C ASN A 92 -9.12 13.52 -1.37
N PRO A 93 -10.46 13.49 -1.50
CA PRO A 93 -11.28 14.71 -1.51
C PRO A 93 -11.23 15.51 -0.21
N SER A 94 -10.88 14.85 0.90
CA SER A 94 -10.79 15.45 2.24
C SER A 94 -9.36 15.83 2.62
N MET A 95 -8.46 15.96 1.64
CA MET A 95 -7.05 16.25 1.86
C MET A 95 -6.85 17.62 2.54
N ASP A 96 -6.16 17.63 3.69
CA ASP A 96 -5.60 18.85 4.24
C ASP A 96 -4.30 19.22 3.50
N ARG A 97 -4.35 20.29 2.70
CA ARG A 97 -3.22 20.74 1.87
C ARG A 97 -1.98 21.09 2.71
N ARG A 98 -2.16 21.70 3.89
CA ARG A 98 -1.03 22.06 4.77
C ARG A 98 -0.33 20.83 5.31
N GLN A 99 -1.11 19.89 5.80
CA GLN A 99 -0.58 18.63 6.32
C GLN A 99 0.21 17.86 5.24
N TYR A 100 -0.33 17.77 4.02
CA TYR A 100 0.37 17.11 2.90
C TYR A 100 1.61 17.87 2.45
N ALA A 101 1.58 19.20 2.43
CA ALA A 101 2.75 20.02 2.10
C ALA A 101 3.89 19.78 3.08
N GLU A 102 3.60 19.83 4.39
CA GLU A 102 4.61 19.65 5.44
C GLU A 102 5.12 18.22 5.48
N LEU A 103 4.21 17.24 5.46
CA LEU A 103 4.53 15.84 5.62
C LEU A 103 5.30 15.25 4.46
N PHE A 104 4.85 15.51 3.24
CA PHE A 104 5.45 14.95 2.02
C PHE A 104 6.36 15.93 1.29
N GLN A 105 6.60 17.11 1.87
CA GLN A 105 7.42 18.16 1.26
C GLN A 105 6.94 18.49 -0.15
N MET A 106 5.63 18.75 -0.29
CA MET A 106 4.98 19.04 -1.55
C MET A 106 4.89 20.55 -1.78
N ASN A 107 5.20 20.99 -2.99
CA ASN A 107 4.95 22.34 -3.45
C ASN A 107 3.50 22.51 -3.95
N GLU A 108 3.08 23.78 -4.23
CA GLU A 108 1.71 24.08 -4.68
C GLU A 108 1.31 23.30 -5.95
N MET A 109 2.21 23.21 -6.93
CA MET A 109 1.93 22.48 -8.18
C MET A 109 1.69 20.99 -7.91
N GLU A 110 2.47 20.39 -7.03
CA GLU A 110 2.29 18.97 -6.64
C GLU A 110 0.99 18.73 -5.88
N LEU A 111 0.58 19.68 -5.04
CA LEU A 111 -0.71 19.64 -4.34
C LEU A 111 -1.88 19.78 -5.31
N GLU A 112 -1.76 20.61 -6.34
CA GLU A 112 -2.76 20.73 -7.39
C GLU A 112 -2.87 19.46 -8.23
N LEU A 113 -1.73 18.86 -8.60
CA LEU A 113 -1.74 17.53 -9.28
C LEU A 113 -2.45 16.47 -8.44
N LEU A 114 -2.19 16.44 -7.13
CA LEU A 114 -2.85 15.49 -6.24
C LEU A 114 -4.36 15.76 -6.12
N ALA A 115 -4.75 17.01 -5.95
CA ALA A 115 -6.16 17.40 -5.88
C ALA A 115 -6.94 17.12 -7.17
N GLY A 116 -6.26 17.20 -8.34
CA GLY A 116 -6.83 16.96 -9.66
C GLY A 116 -6.88 15.47 -10.07
N LEU A 117 -6.43 14.54 -9.23
CA LEU A 117 -6.45 13.12 -9.57
C LEU A 117 -7.88 12.60 -9.75
N THR A 118 -8.10 11.83 -10.80
CA THR A 118 -9.32 11.06 -10.99
C THR A 118 -9.31 9.84 -10.05
N PRO A 119 -10.26 9.75 -9.08
CA PRO A 119 -10.33 8.62 -8.16
C PRO A 119 -10.40 7.28 -8.89
N ARG A 120 -9.74 6.26 -8.33
CA ARG A 120 -9.67 4.89 -8.87
C ARG A 120 -8.96 4.73 -10.22
N GLN A 121 -8.61 5.83 -10.89
CA GLN A 121 -7.96 5.80 -12.21
C GLN A 121 -6.55 6.35 -12.18
N GLN A 122 -6.25 7.25 -11.24
CA GLN A 122 -4.97 7.94 -11.21
C GLN A 122 -4.35 7.92 -9.82
N ILE A 123 -3.02 7.91 -9.81
CA ILE A 123 -2.19 8.04 -8.61
C ILE A 123 -1.08 9.06 -8.87
N LEU A 124 -0.64 9.76 -7.84
CA LEU A 124 0.55 10.58 -7.88
C LEU A 124 1.73 9.77 -7.34
N LEU A 125 2.71 9.51 -8.21
CA LEU A 125 4.02 9.01 -7.81
C LEU A 125 4.88 10.19 -7.37
N LYS A 126 5.22 10.24 -6.07
CA LYS A 126 6.09 11.28 -5.50
C LYS A 126 7.41 10.67 -5.05
N ARG A 127 8.50 11.27 -5.49
CA ARG A 127 9.88 11.03 -5.02
C ARG A 127 10.54 12.38 -4.77
N PRO A 128 11.71 12.47 -4.08
CA PRO A 128 12.34 13.75 -3.75
C PRO A 128 12.48 14.75 -4.92
N HIS A 129 12.73 14.25 -6.14
CA HIS A 129 12.94 15.09 -7.34
C HIS A 129 11.98 14.74 -8.49
N LEU A 130 10.86 14.07 -8.18
CA LEU A 130 9.90 13.62 -9.18
C LEU A 130 8.50 13.64 -8.60
N ALA A 131 7.58 14.29 -9.29
CA ALA A 131 6.15 14.14 -9.10
C ALA A 131 5.51 13.82 -10.46
N LYS A 132 4.82 12.68 -10.57
CA LYS A 132 4.22 12.24 -11.83
C LYS A 132 2.87 11.60 -11.59
N VAL A 133 1.86 12.04 -12.33
CA VAL A 133 0.56 11.38 -12.36
C VAL A 133 0.68 10.12 -13.23
N LEU A 134 0.25 8.99 -12.69
CA LEU A 134 0.17 7.71 -13.38
C LEU A 134 -1.29 7.31 -13.54
N THR A 135 -1.66 6.85 -14.71
CA THR A 135 -2.98 6.26 -14.96
C THR A 135 -2.91 4.76 -14.68
N LEU A 136 -3.80 4.30 -13.82
CA LEU A 136 -3.92 2.89 -13.50
C LEU A 136 -4.75 2.22 -14.60
N ARG A 137 -4.20 1.18 -15.18
CA ARG A 137 -4.95 0.28 -16.07
C ARG A 137 -4.89 -1.11 -15.46
N VAL A 138 -6.03 -1.57 -15.01
CA VAL A 138 -6.17 -2.93 -14.47
C VAL A 138 -6.71 -3.80 -15.61
N ASP A 139 -6.08 -4.97 -15.78
CA ASP A 139 -6.59 -5.99 -16.68
C ASP A 139 -8.02 -6.37 -16.26
N PRO A 140 -9.00 -6.46 -17.19
CA PRO A 140 -10.40 -6.73 -16.84
C PRO A 140 -10.60 -8.02 -16.03
N LYS A 141 -9.84 -9.10 -16.34
CA LYS A 141 -9.92 -10.33 -15.53
C LYS A 141 -9.43 -10.12 -14.11
N SER A 142 -8.29 -9.42 -13.95
CA SER A 142 -7.75 -9.06 -12.64
C SER A 142 -8.72 -8.19 -11.85
N TYR A 143 -9.40 -7.24 -12.51
CA TYR A 143 -10.44 -6.45 -11.86
C TYR A 143 -11.53 -7.34 -11.24
N TRP A 144 -12.10 -8.25 -12.02
CA TRP A 144 -13.18 -9.13 -11.55
C TRP A 144 -12.73 -10.17 -10.51
N ILE A 145 -11.45 -10.56 -10.51
CA ILE A 145 -10.89 -11.46 -9.50
C ILE A 145 -10.71 -10.75 -8.15
N TYR A 146 -10.28 -9.48 -8.17
CA TYR A 146 -9.87 -8.76 -6.95
C TYR A 146 -10.83 -7.66 -6.50
N THR A 147 -11.95 -7.44 -7.23
CA THR A 147 -12.96 -6.47 -6.80
C THR A 147 -13.55 -6.85 -5.45
N ASN A 148 -13.82 -5.84 -4.61
CA ASN A 148 -14.43 -6.01 -3.30
C ASN A 148 -15.70 -5.18 -3.12
N THR A 149 -16.19 -4.54 -4.20
CA THR A 149 -17.44 -3.79 -4.10
C THR A 149 -18.62 -4.76 -4.00
N PRO A 150 -19.64 -4.51 -3.14
CA PRO A 150 -20.76 -5.42 -2.95
C PRO A 150 -21.47 -5.77 -4.27
N VAL A 151 -21.73 -4.78 -5.11
CA VAL A 151 -22.42 -4.98 -6.41
C VAL A 151 -21.61 -5.88 -7.33
N ASP A 152 -20.30 -5.66 -7.44
CA ASP A 152 -19.45 -6.47 -8.31
C ASP A 152 -19.30 -7.89 -7.76
N ASN A 153 -19.21 -8.04 -6.46
CA ASN A 153 -19.16 -9.36 -5.80
C ASN A 153 -20.43 -10.17 -6.08
N GLU A 154 -21.61 -9.53 -6.11
CA GLU A 154 -22.86 -10.20 -6.50
C GLU A 154 -22.82 -10.65 -7.95
N ARG A 155 -22.33 -9.83 -8.86
CA ARG A 155 -22.15 -10.17 -10.28
C ARG A 155 -21.17 -11.34 -10.46
N VAL A 156 -20.03 -11.30 -9.76
CA VAL A 156 -19.05 -12.39 -9.76
C VAL A 156 -19.69 -13.68 -9.23
N ALA A 157 -20.38 -13.62 -8.09
CA ALA A 157 -21.02 -14.78 -7.49
C ALA A 157 -22.13 -15.37 -8.40
N ALA A 158 -22.88 -14.54 -9.11
CA ALA A 158 -23.88 -14.98 -10.08
C ALA A 158 -23.23 -15.69 -11.28
N ALA A 159 -22.23 -15.05 -11.90
CA ALA A 159 -21.50 -15.62 -13.03
C ALA A 159 -20.79 -16.94 -12.67
N MET A 160 -20.23 -17.03 -11.46
CA MET A 160 -19.59 -18.27 -10.98
C MET A 160 -20.60 -19.40 -10.76
N ARG A 161 -21.79 -19.10 -10.24
CA ARG A 161 -22.85 -20.12 -10.07
C ARG A 161 -23.34 -20.66 -11.42
N GLU A 162 -23.46 -19.79 -12.42
CA GLU A 162 -24.00 -20.17 -13.73
C GLU A 162 -22.96 -20.89 -14.61
N HIS A 163 -21.72 -20.46 -14.59
CA HIS A 163 -20.71 -20.86 -15.57
C HIS A 163 -19.44 -21.45 -14.96
N GLY A 164 -19.31 -21.49 -13.64
CA GLY A 164 -18.07 -21.82 -12.95
C GLY A 164 -17.07 -20.64 -12.91
N LEU A 165 -16.03 -20.76 -12.09
CA LEU A 165 -15.10 -19.66 -11.80
C LEU A 165 -14.43 -19.07 -13.06
N ALA A 166 -13.77 -19.93 -13.84
CA ALA A 166 -12.96 -19.47 -14.97
C ALA A 166 -13.81 -18.83 -16.08
N VAL A 167 -14.88 -19.54 -16.52
CA VAL A 167 -15.74 -19.07 -17.59
C VAL A 167 -16.58 -17.86 -17.14
N GLY A 168 -17.00 -17.83 -15.87
CA GLY A 168 -17.72 -16.68 -15.31
C GLY A 168 -16.90 -15.41 -15.32
N ILE A 169 -15.63 -15.47 -14.88
CA ILE A 169 -14.71 -14.33 -14.93
C ILE A 169 -14.41 -13.91 -16.37
N ASP A 170 -14.18 -14.85 -17.27
CA ASP A 170 -13.92 -14.54 -18.69
C ASP A 170 -15.09 -13.80 -19.34
N ARG A 171 -16.33 -14.20 -19.05
CA ARG A 171 -17.53 -13.52 -19.55
C ARG A 171 -17.69 -12.10 -19.00
N LEU A 172 -17.46 -11.92 -17.70
CA LEU A 172 -17.50 -10.60 -17.08
C LEU A 172 -16.44 -9.67 -17.68
N ALA A 173 -15.22 -10.18 -17.87
CA ALA A 173 -14.12 -9.42 -18.45
C ALA A 173 -14.35 -9.06 -19.93
N ALA A 174 -15.10 -9.86 -20.66
CA ALA A 174 -15.44 -9.59 -22.06
C ALA A 174 -16.63 -8.61 -22.22
N SER A 175 -17.35 -8.32 -21.14
CA SER A 175 -18.52 -7.42 -21.14
C SER A 175 -18.18 -5.95 -20.87
N GLU A 176 -16.91 -5.63 -20.60
CA GLU A 176 -16.36 -4.28 -20.45
C GLU A 176 -15.64 -3.82 -21.72
#